data_a9106466489738bf8a3334e044246a23
#
_entry.id   a9106466489738bf8a3334e044246a23
#
_cell.length_a   1.000
_cell.length_b   1.000
_cell.length_c   1.000
_cell.angle_alpha   90.00
_cell.angle_beta   90.00
_cell.angle_gamma   90.00
#
_symmetry.space_group_name_H-M   'P 1'
#
loop_
_entity.id
_entity.type
_entity.pdbx_description
1 polymer ?
#
loop_
_entity_poly.entity_id
_entity_poly.type
_entity_poly.pdbx_seq_one_letter_code
_entity_poly.pdbx_strand_id
1 'polypeptide(L)'
;MEAALKKFIAFLLPVALLFPGSLLAAPLKKVRAAFTAFGYANPPFWIAKDLRVFEKYGLDVELVYVAGARNIQALLGGSVDFSQAGGASVVSAAAQGAEVVILGTVFTRLIFMVHAVPQIKDVTDLKGKSIAVGTVGGNSYFAGQLFLSRVGLVPNKDVTFRVLSGTPEVLSALQHGQVQAGVMSPPTTSIAARMGFRQIFDIASLELPFPTISVASTRRFVQENPGTIMNVLRATAEAIYVYKTQPELTLPVVAKYMRVPKDDPALREAYETYGKQLDQNLRPSLEGIKFILDFLADQRLTIKTKNPADFVDLRFVSKLEEEGFFKRLAPK
;
A
#
# COMPACT_ATOMS: atom_id res chain seq x y z
N MET A 1 -0.92 96.32 -14.07
CA MET A 1 -2.03 95.61 -14.73
C MET A 1 -1.92 94.20 -14.33
N GLU A 2 -2.37 93.99 -13.14
CA GLU A 2 -2.56 92.78 -12.41
C GLU A 2 -3.85 92.10 -12.88
N ALA A 3 -3.91 90.87 -12.59
CA ALA A 3 -5.06 90.00 -12.59
C ALA A 3 -5.17 89.03 -13.80
N ALA A 4 -4.69 87.86 -13.64
CA ALA A 4 -5.32 86.57 -13.96
C ALA A 4 -4.37 85.41 -13.82
N LEU A 5 -3.86 85.20 -12.64
CA LEU A 5 -3.16 83.96 -12.29
C LEU A 5 -3.82 83.33 -11.07
N LYS A 6 -4.98 82.73 -11.25
CA LYS A 6 -5.60 81.90 -10.23
C LYS A 6 -6.32 80.68 -10.82
N LYS A 7 -5.88 79.52 -10.30
CA LYS A 7 -6.64 78.25 -10.24
C LYS A 7 -6.52 77.33 -11.42
N PHE A 8 -5.45 76.54 -11.44
CA PHE A 8 -5.49 75.11 -11.89
C PHE A 8 -4.87 74.27 -10.80
N ILE A 9 -5.68 73.96 -9.79
CA ILE A 9 -5.34 72.94 -8.82
C ILE A 9 -5.74 71.60 -9.51
N ALA A 10 -4.77 70.92 -10.08
CA ALA A 10 -4.93 69.57 -10.58
C ALA A 10 -5.10 68.61 -9.39
N PHE A 11 -6.27 68.03 -9.27
CA PHE A 11 -6.64 67.00 -8.31
C PHE A 11 -5.91 65.71 -8.74
N LEU A 12 -4.72 65.47 -8.21
CA LEU A 12 -4.03 64.20 -8.32
C LEU A 12 -4.72 63.18 -7.38
N LEU A 13 -5.68 62.42 -7.95
CA LEU A 13 -6.14 61.17 -7.32
C LEU A 13 -4.97 60.22 -7.26
N PRO A 14 -4.62 59.62 -6.10
CA PRO A 14 -3.69 58.49 -6.06
C PRO A 14 -4.41 57.30 -6.67
N VAL A 15 -3.98 56.86 -7.86
CA VAL A 15 -4.29 55.56 -8.40
C VAL A 15 -3.60 54.53 -7.51
N ALA A 16 -4.34 54.00 -6.53
CA ALA A 16 -3.92 52.86 -5.78
C ALA A 16 -3.79 51.67 -6.78
N LEU A 17 -2.57 51.39 -7.22
CA LEU A 17 -2.23 50.19 -7.92
C LEU A 17 -2.55 49.01 -6.98
N LEU A 18 -3.74 48.45 -7.12
CA LEU A 18 -4.08 47.13 -6.60
C LEU A 18 -3.16 46.14 -7.32
N PHE A 19 -1.96 45.90 -6.78
CA PHE A 19 -1.20 44.72 -7.09
C PHE A 19 -2.08 43.53 -6.68
N PRO A 20 -2.48 42.64 -7.60
CA PRO A 20 -3.06 41.37 -7.19
C PRO A 20 -2.00 40.71 -6.34
N GLY A 21 -2.24 40.63 -5.04
CA GLY A 21 -1.39 39.91 -4.13
C GLY A 21 -1.21 38.49 -4.72
N SER A 22 -0.02 38.21 -5.19
CA SER A 22 0.34 36.82 -5.54
C SER A 22 0.00 36.00 -4.30
N LEU A 23 -1.08 35.21 -4.36
CA LEU A 23 -1.32 34.15 -3.38
C LEU A 23 -0.07 33.25 -3.44
N LEU A 24 0.92 33.56 -2.60
CA LEU A 24 2.02 32.63 -2.35
C LEU A 24 1.36 31.35 -1.85
N ALA A 25 1.32 30.34 -2.71
CA ALA A 25 0.86 29.01 -2.31
C ALA A 25 1.62 28.62 -1.05
N ALA A 26 0.92 28.20 -0.01
CA ALA A 26 1.55 27.75 1.21
C ALA A 26 2.62 26.69 0.90
N PRO A 27 3.79 26.74 1.54
CA PRO A 27 4.85 25.78 1.26
C PRO A 27 4.35 24.37 1.51
N LEU A 28 4.68 23.45 0.59
CA LEU A 28 4.32 22.05 0.72
C LEU A 28 4.94 21.44 1.98
N LYS A 29 4.17 20.68 2.73
CA LYS A 29 4.69 19.96 3.88
C LYS A 29 5.53 18.76 3.43
N LYS A 30 6.80 18.79 3.76
CA LYS A 30 7.71 17.66 3.48
C LYS A 30 7.40 16.50 4.38
N VAL A 31 7.23 15.31 3.80
CA VAL A 31 6.97 14.05 4.49
C VAL A 31 7.63 12.89 3.76
N ARG A 32 7.98 11.84 4.48
CA ARG A 32 8.57 10.62 3.93
C ARG A 32 7.57 9.47 4.02
N ALA A 33 7.43 8.74 2.93
CA ALA A 33 6.53 7.61 2.85
C ALA A 33 7.25 6.35 2.38
N ALA A 34 6.98 5.21 3.02
CA ALA A 34 7.45 3.93 2.53
C ALA A 34 6.41 3.25 1.64
N PHE A 35 6.90 2.51 0.65
CA PHE A 35 6.13 1.46 -0.04
C PHE A 35 6.90 0.13 0.05
N THR A 36 6.19 -1.02 0.03
CA THR A 36 6.75 -2.29 0.51
C THR A 36 7.04 -3.31 -0.57
N ALA A 37 6.52 -3.11 -1.78
CA ALA A 37 6.74 -4.02 -2.89
C ALA A 37 6.58 -3.31 -4.24
N PHE A 38 7.27 -3.81 -5.25
CA PHE A 38 7.02 -3.50 -6.66
C PHE A 38 5.98 -4.48 -7.18
N GLY A 39 4.69 -4.15 -7.03
CA GLY A 39 3.58 -5.02 -7.39
C GLY A 39 2.32 -4.25 -7.73
N TYR A 40 1.38 -4.91 -8.40
CA TYR A 40 0.17 -4.30 -8.97
C TYR A 40 -0.88 -3.83 -7.93
N ALA A 41 -0.67 -4.10 -6.65
CA ALA A 41 -1.49 -3.56 -5.56
C ALA A 41 -0.88 -2.31 -4.90
N ASN A 42 0.33 -1.88 -5.33
CA ASN A 42 1.07 -0.77 -4.73
C ASN A 42 1.05 0.57 -5.52
N PRO A 43 0.49 0.67 -6.74
CA PRO A 43 0.58 1.88 -7.57
C PRO A 43 0.07 3.18 -6.95
N PRO A 44 -0.92 3.22 -6.02
CA PRO A 44 -1.50 4.49 -5.59
C PRO A 44 -0.49 5.53 -5.11
N PHE A 45 0.55 5.15 -4.34
CA PHE A 45 1.57 6.11 -3.90
C PHE A 45 2.48 6.57 -5.04
N TRP A 46 2.79 5.70 -5.99
CA TRP A 46 3.58 6.06 -7.18
C TRP A 46 2.83 7.05 -8.06
N ILE A 47 1.54 6.78 -8.30
CA ILE A 47 0.65 7.64 -9.07
C ILE A 47 0.46 8.98 -8.36
N ALA A 48 0.20 8.97 -7.05
CA ALA A 48 0.06 10.19 -6.26
C ALA A 48 1.33 11.06 -6.31
N LYS A 49 2.52 10.45 -6.36
CA LYS A 49 3.79 11.18 -6.49
C LYS A 49 4.00 11.71 -7.90
N ASP A 50 3.97 10.83 -8.91
CA ASP A 50 4.38 11.18 -10.28
C ASP A 50 3.35 12.09 -10.99
N LEU A 51 2.06 11.95 -10.68
CA LEU A 51 1.01 12.84 -11.18
C LEU A 51 0.75 14.04 -10.24
N ARG A 52 1.64 14.28 -9.26
CA ARG A 52 1.60 15.43 -8.35
C ARG A 52 0.32 15.54 -7.52
N VAL A 53 -0.39 14.42 -7.31
CA VAL A 53 -1.62 14.40 -6.49
C VAL A 53 -1.29 14.72 -5.04
N PHE A 54 -0.15 14.26 -4.50
CA PHE A 54 0.29 14.65 -3.16
C PHE A 54 0.46 16.18 -3.04
N GLU A 55 1.07 16.83 -4.03
CA GLU A 55 1.27 18.28 -4.05
C GLU A 55 -0.06 19.05 -4.11
N LYS A 56 -1.05 18.56 -4.85
CA LYS A 56 -2.42 19.07 -4.87
C LYS A 56 -3.02 19.16 -3.46
N TYR A 57 -2.67 18.22 -2.58
CA TYR A 57 -3.09 18.18 -1.19
C TYR A 57 -2.05 18.77 -0.22
N GLY A 58 -1.12 19.61 -0.71
CA GLY A 58 -0.17 20.33 0.12
C GLY A 58 0.99 19.51 0.66
N LEU A 59 1.31 18.34 0.07
CA LEU A 59 2.35 17.44 0.53
C LEU A 59 3.48 17.32 -0.50
N ASP A 60 4.74 17.50 -0.05
CA ASP A 60 5.93 17.08 -0.78
C ASP A 60 6.40 15.74 -0.20
N VAL A 61 6.10 14.66 -0.92
CA VAL A 61 6.34 13.29 -0.44
C VAL A 61 7.61 12.73 -1.05
N GLU A 62 8.56 12.33 -0.21
CA GLU A 62 9.67 11.46 -0.58
C GLU A 62 9.24 10.00 -0.44
N LEU A 63 9.27 9.22 -1.56
CA LEU A 63 8.94 7.80 -1.54
C LEU A 63 10.19 6.95 -1.35
N VAL A 64 10.17 6.07 -0.35
CA VAL A 64 11.27 5.16 0.00
C VAL A 64 10.79 3.71 -0.11
N TYR A 65 11.54 2.89 -0.84
CA TYR A 65 11.28 1.44 -0.86
C TYR A 65 11.82 0.79 0.42
N VAL A 66 10.94 0.12 1.19
CA VAL A 66 11.31 -0.64 2.38
C VAL A 66 10.58 -1.99 2.35
N ALA A 67 11.31 -3.04 1.99
CA ALA A 67 10.73 -4.36 1.73
C ALA A 67 10.00 -4.98 2.93
N GLY A 68 8.82 -5.54 2.65
CA GLY A 68 8.06 -6.39 3.57
C GLY A 68 7.76 -5.73 4.93
N ALA A 69 7.87 -6.50 6.02
CA ALA A 69 7.55 -6.01 7.38
C ALA A 69 8.58 -5.04 7.97
N ARG A 70 9.75 -4.82 7.31
CA ARG A 70 10.76 -3.84 7.78
C ARG A 70 10.25 -2.40 7.78
N ASN A 71 9.21 -2.12 6.99
CA ASN A 71 8.57 -0.80 6.97
C ASN A 71 8.02 -0.40 8.36
N ILE A 72 7.64 -1.37 9.20
CA ILE A 72 7.17 -1.09 10.56
C ILE A 72 8.31 -0.55 11.42
N GLN A 73 9.53 -1.10 11.30
CA GLN A 73 10.69 -0.56 12.00
C GLN A 73 11.03 0.85 11.49
N ALA A 74 10.90 1.10 10.18
CA ALA A 74 11.11 2.43 9.62
C ALA A 74 10.11 3.46 10.14
N LEU A 75 8.83 3.08 10.32
CA LEU A 75 7.81 3.91 10.97
C LEU A 75 8.14 4.17 12.44
N LEU A 76 8.41 3.12 13.22
CA LEU A 76 8.70 3.24 14.65
C LEU A 76 9.99 4.03 14.93
N GLY A 77 10.99 3.89 14.07
CA GLY A 77 12.26 4.65 14.13
C GLY A 77 12.17 6.07 13.56
N GLY A 78 11.01 6.51 13.05
CA GLY A 78 10.83 7.85 12.47
C GLY A 78 11.59 8.09 11.16
N SER A 79 12.05 7.02 10.49
CA SER A 79 12.69 7.14 9.18
C SER A 79 11.69 7.46 8.08
N VAL A 80 10.42 7.10 8.27
CA VAL A 80 9.29 7.48 7.44
C VAL A 80 8.09 7.86 8.32
N ASP A 81 7.24 8.74 7.80
CA ASP A 81 6.09 9.30 8.52
C ASP A 81 4.84 8.44 8.36
N PHE A 82 4.67 7.83 7.18
CA PHE A 82 3.60 6.89 6.89
C PHE A 82 4.06 5.85 5.84
N SER A 83 3.30 4.78 5.70
CA SER A 83 3.68 3.69 4.80
C SER A 83 2.47 3.09 4.10
N GLN A 84 2.65 2.73 2.84
CA GLN A 84 1.78 1.77 2.15
C GLN A 84 2.28 0.37 2.53
N ALA A 85 1.72 -0.17 3.62
CA ALA A 85 2.20 -1.34 4.32
C ALA A 85 1.33 -2.58 4.09
N GLY A 86 1.89 -3.76 4.27
CA GLY A 86 1.10 -4.99 4.40
C GLY A 86 0.33 -4.99 5.73
N GLY A 87 -1.00 -5.17 5.67
CA GLY A 87 -1.84 -5.14 6.86
C GLY A 87 -1.47 -6.19 7.91
N ALA A 88 -1.08 -7.40 7.49
CA ALA A 88 -0.58 -8.40 8.42
C ALA A 88 0.62 -7.90 9.23
N SER A 89 1.54 -7.16 8.61
CA SER A 89 2.69 -6.58 9.29
C SER A 89 2.28 -5.56 10.35
N VAL A 90 1.31 -4.69 10.00
CA VAL A 90 0.80 -3.67 10.94
C VAL A 90 0.09 -4.33 12.11
N VAL A 91 -0.84 -5.26 11.82
CA VAL A 91 -1.62 -5.97 12.85
C VAL A 91 -0.71 -6.81 13.74
N SER A 92 0.24 -7.57 13.17
CA SER A 92 1.16 -8.40 13.95
C SER A 92 2.04 -7.56 14.88
N ALA A 93 2.56 -6.42 14.42
CA ALA A 93 3.36 -5.54 15.24
C ALA A 93 2.53 -4.86 16.35
N ALA A 94 1.35 -4.33 16.00
CA ALA A 94 0.45 -3.71 16.97
C ALA A 94 -0.07 -4.70 18.01
N ALA A 95 -0.36 -5.95 17.63
CA ALA A 95 -0.76 -7.02 18.54
C ALA A 95 0.32 -7.31 19.59
N GLN A 96 1.59 -7.13 19.24
CA GLN A 96 2.74 -7.26 20.14
C GLN A 96 3.06 -5.94 20.87
N GLY A 97 2.28 -4.89 20.67
CA GLY A 97 2.38 -3.63 21.39
C GLY A 97 3.11 -2.51 20.70
N ALA A 98 3.42 -2.64 19.40
CA ALA A 98 3.93 -1.51 18.64
C ALA A 98 2.86 -0.43 18.46
N GLU A 99 3.24 0.83 18.59
CA GLU A 99 2.36 1.98 18.49
C GLU A 99 2.12 2.37 17.02
N VAL A 100 1.60 1.43 16.21
CA VAL A 100 1.23 1.60 14.82
C VAL A 100 -0.25 1.34 14.59
N VAL A 101 -0.82 1.94 13.55
CA VAL A 101 -2.26 1.85 13.27
C VAL A 101 -2.52 1.91 11.75
N ILE A 102 -3.53 1.18 11.30
CA ILE A 102 -4.07 1.26 9.94
C ILE A 102 -5.00 2.47 9.86
N LEU A 103 -4.81 3.30 8.83
CA LEU A 103 -5.58 4.52 8.55
C LEU A 103 -6.55 4.35 7.39
N GLY A 104 -6.25 3.42 6.51
CA GLY A 104 -7.06 3.07 5.35
C GLY A 104 -6.52 1.81 4.68
N THR A 105 -7.36 1.09 3.96
CA THR A 105 -6.96 -0.11 3.22
C THR A 105 -7.19 0.09 1.72
N VAL A 106 -6.14 -0.13 0.95
CA VAL A 106 -6.08 0.07 -0.51
C VAL A 106 -6.49 -1.20 -1.26
N PHE A 107 -6.11 -2.38 -0.72
CA PHE A 107 -6.43 -3.67 -1.32
C PHE A 107 -6.87 -4.66 -0.23
N THR A 108 -8.08 -5.18 -0.37
CA THR A 108 -8.82 -5.84 0.71
C THR A 108 -8.88 -7.37 0.61
N ARG A 109 -8.07 -7.99 -0.27
CA ARG A 109 -8.03 -9.44 -0.48
C ARG A 109 -6.60 -9.96 -0.57
N LEU A 110 -6.39 -11.24 -0.28
CA LEU A 110 -5.10 -11.91 -0.55
C LEU A 110 -4.87 -12.04 -2.07
N ILE A 111 -3.60 -11.91 -2.48
CA ILE A 111 -3.17 -11.97 -3.89
C ILE A 111 -2.01 -12.96 -4.08
N PHE A 112 -1.86 -13.91 -3.16
CA PHE A 112 -0.73 -14.83 -3.16
C PHE A 112 -1.09 -16.16 -3.81
N MET A 113 -0.07 -16.77 -4.43
CA MET A 113 -0.12 -18.10 -5.02
C MET A 113 1.13 -18.86 -4.61
N VAL A 114 1.05 -20.18 -4.58
CA VAL A 114 2.18 -21.07 -4.32
C VAL A 114 2.65 -21.67 -5.63
N HIS A 115 3.88 -21.37 -6.02
CA HIS A 115 4.54 -21.99 -7.16
C HIS A 115 5.63 -22.93 -6.68
N ALA A 116 5.80 -24.04 -7.37
CA ALA A 116 6.75 -25.11 -7.02
C ALA A 116 7.55 -25.60 -8.23
N VAL A 117 8.67 -26.24 -7.96
CA VAL A 117 9.47 -26.94 -8.96
C VAL A 117 8.63 -28.05 -9.62
N PRO A 118 8.90 -28.43 -10.89
CA PRO A 118 8.09 -29.41 -11.63
C PRO A 118 7.95 -30.79 -10.95
N GLN A 119 8.87 -31.13 -10.06
CA GLN A 119 8.87 -32.40 -9.31
C GLN A 119 7.78 -32.45 -8.23
N ILE A 120 7.33 -31.30 -7.75
CA ILE A 120 6.19 -31.18 -6.83
C ILE A 120 4.92 -31.18 -7.67
N LYS A 121 4.19 -32.30 -7.66
CA LYS A 121 2.95 -32.47 -8.42
C LYS A 121 1.71 -32.13 -7.64
N ASP A 122 1.77 -32.37 -6.33
CA ASP A 122 0.68 -32.11 -5.38
C ASP A 122 1.21 -31.43 -4.12
N VAL A 123 0.32 -30.80 -3.36
CA VAL A 123 0.67 -30.10 -2.12
C VAL A 123 1.23 -31.05 -1.05
N THR A 124 0.86 -32.32 -1.07
CA THR A 124 1.35 -33.35 -0.16
C THR A 124 2.82 -33.69 -0.39
N ASP A 125 3.35 -33.48 -1.61
CA ASP A 125 4.77 -33.68 -1.94
C ASP A 125 5.69 -32.67 -1.20
N LEU A 126 5.12 -31.63 -0.61
CA LEU A 126 5.86 -30.65 0.19
C LEU A 126 6.33 -31.19 1.55
N LYS A 127 5.82 -32.33 2.01
CA LYS A 127 6.24 -32.91 3.29
C LYS A 127 7.74 -33.22 3.28
N GLY A 128 8.46 -32.71 4.28
CA GLY A 128 9.92 -32.81 4.37
C GLY A 128 10.69 -31.85 3.44
N LYS A 129 10.01 -30.94 2.74
CA LYS A 129 10.61 -29.96 1.81
C LYS A 129 10.68 -28.56 2.42
N SER A 130 11.32 -27.65 1.67
CA SER A 130 11.40 -26.24 2.02
C SER A 130 10.50 -25.40 1.13
N ILE A 131 9.82 -24.41 1.74
CA ILE A 131 9.06 -23.39 1.03
C ILE A 131 9.58 -22.00 1.41
N ALA A 132 9.79 -21.15 0.42
CA ALA A 132 10.18 -19.76 0.65
C ALA A 132 8.96 -18.86 0.85
N VAL A 133 9.08 -17.95 1.82
CA VAL A 133 8.09 -16.92 2.17
C VAL A 133 8.81 -15.58 2.38
N GLY A 134 8.06 -14.47 2.40
CA GLY A 134 8.59 -13.16 2.77
C GLY A 134 8.90 -13.04 4.26
N THR A 135 9.18 -11.81 4.70
CA THR A 135 9.56 -11.49 6.09
C THR A 135 8.53 -11.99 7.11
N VAL A 136 9.01 -12.43 8.28
CA VAL A 136 8.16 -12.84 9.41
C VAL A 136 7.15 -11.74 9.74
N GLY A 137 5.90 -12.11 9.98
CA GLY A 137 4.80 -11.18 10.21
C GLY A 137 4.27 -10.46 8.97
N GLY A 138 4.90 -10.64 7.80
CA GLY A 138 4.44 -10.06 6.55
C GLY A 138 3.34 -10.87 5.85
N ASN A 139 2.71 -10.27 4.84
CA ASN A 139 1.59 -10.88 4.12
C ASN A 139 1.94 -12.24 3.48
N SER A 140 3.11 -12.37 2.84
CA SER A 140 3.53 -13.64 2.21
C SER A 140 3.81 -14.73 3.25
N TYR A 141 4.38 -14.35 4.40
CA TYR A 141 4.58 -15.26 5.53
C TYR A 141 3.24 -15.77 6.08
N PHE A 142 2.30 -14.85 6.30
CA PHE A 142 0.93 -15.18 6.72
C PHE A 142 0.23 -16.08 5.69
N ALA A 143 0.31 -15.72 4.41
CA ALA A 143 -0.29 -16.50 3.33
C ALA A 143 0.30 -17.93 3.26
N GLY A 144 1.61 -18.08 3.48
CA GLY A 144 2.26 -19.40 3.55
C GLY A 144 1.79 -20.24 4.71
N GLN A 145 1.62 -19.64 5.89
CA GLN A 145 1.08 -20.35 7.06
C GLN A 145 -0.39 -20.75 6.81
N LEU A 146 -1.19 -19.85 6.27
CA LEU A 146 -2.59 -20.12 5.91
C LEU A 146 -2.66 -21.29 4.90
N PHE A 147 -1.84 -21.24 3.85
CA PHE A 147 -1.76 -22.30 2.86
C PHE A 147 -1.48 -23.67 3.52
N LEU A 148 -0.41 -23.77 4.31
CA LEU A 148 -0.05 -25.03 4.95
C LEU A 148 -1.16 -25.54 5.90
N SER A 149 -1.78 -24.65 6.67
CA SER A 149 -2.93 -24.98 7.52
C SER A 149 -4.11 -25.55 6.71
N ARG A 150 -4.39 -24.98 5.53
CA ARG A 150 -5.49 -25.44 4.66
C ARG A 150 -5.24 -26.83 4.06
N VAL A 151 -3.99 -27.20 3.85
CA VAL A 151 -3.62 -28.51 3.31
C VAL A 151 -3.18 -29.52 4.39
N GLY A 152 -3.37 -29.18 5.68
CA GLY A 152 -3.08 -30.07 6.80
C GLY A 152 -1.59 -30.26 7.11
N LEU A 153 -0.72 -29.36 6.64
CA LEU A 153 0.72 -29.38 6.89
C LEU A 153 1.10 -28.33 7.95
N VAL A 154 2.04 -28.69 8.82
CA VAL A 154 2.48 -27.83 9.93
C VAL A 154 3.79 -27.14 9.57
N PRO A 155 3.84 -25.78 9.62
CA PRO A 155 5.07 -25.03 9.40
C PRO A 155 6.17 -25.45 10.39
N ASN A 156 7.40 -25.58 9.87
CA ASN A 156 8.62 -25.98 10.61
C ASN A 156 8.57 -27.35 11.30
N LYS A 157 7.51 -28.13 11.03
CA LYS A 157 7.41 -29.55 11.40
C LYS A 157 7.36 -30.43 10.16
N ASP A 158 6.35 -30.22 9.30
CA ASP A 158 6.18 -30.96 8.05
C ASP A 158 6.87 -30.27 6.86
N VAL A 159 6.94 -28.94 6.86
CA VAL A 159 7.52 -28.12 5.80
C VAL A 159 8.38 -27.02 6.42
N THR A 160 9.64 -26.91 6.00
CA THR A 160 10.56 -25.89 6.50
C THR A 160 10.30 -24.54 5.81
N PHE A 161 10.05 -23.47 6.60
CA PHE A 161 9.99 -22.12 6.07
C PHE A 161 11.38 -21.51 5.90
N ARG A 162 11.67 -21.06 4.67
CA ARG A 162 12.82 -20.22 4.37
C ARG A 162 12.34 -18.77 4.23
N VAL A 163 12.65 -17.96 5.23
CA VAL A 163 12.23 -16.56 5.29
C VAL A 163 13.19 -15.69 4.49
N LEU A 164 12.66 -14.90 3.54
CA LEU A 164 13.39 -14.01 2.65
C LEU A 164 12.83 -12.57 2.73
N SER A 165 13.44 -11.63 2.03
CA SER A 165 13.05 -10.20 2.13
C SER A 165 11.76 -9.87 1.38
N GLY A 166 11.46 -10.57 0.28
CA GLY A 166 10.28 -10.30 -0.54
C GLY A 166 10.06 -11.35 -1.62
N THR A 167 9.03 -11.17 -2.46
CA THR A 167 8.68 -12.14 -3.51
C THR A 167 9.71 -12.28 -4.64
N PRO A 168 10.49 -11.26 -5.01
CA PRO A 168 11.60 -11.44 -5.95
C PRO A 168 12.68 -12.41 -5.44
N GLU A 169 13.05 -12.31 -4.15
CA GLU A 169 14.02 -13.21 -3.53
C GLU A 169 13.45 -14.62 -3.35
N VAL A 170 12.13 -14.75 -3.13
CA VAL A 170 11.44 -16.04 -3.13
C VAL A 170 11.58 -16.71 -4.50
N LEU A 171 11.34 -15.98 -5.60
CA LEU A 171 11.53 -16.50 -6.95
C LEU A 171 12.99 -16.88 -7.21
N SER A 172 13.93 -16.04 -6.82
CA SER A 172 15.36 -16.32 -6.96
C SER A 172 15.77 -17.60 -6.23
N ALA A 173 15.29 -17.80 -5.00
CA ALA A 173 15.57 -19.02 -4.24
C ALA A 173 14.98 -20.28 -4.92
N LEU A 174 13.80 -20.16 -5.53
CA LEU A 174 13.16 -21.23 -6.29
C LEU A 174 13.96 -21.55 -7.57
N GLN A 175 14.40 -20.52 -8.31
CA GLN A 175 15.24 -20.66 -9.52
C GLN A 175 16.55 -21.37 -9.26
N HIS A 176 17.20 -21.10 -8.13
CA HIS A 176 18.48 -21.72 -7.76
C HIS A 176 18.33 -23.03 -6.99
N GLY A 177 17.11 -23.60 -6.94
CA GLY A 177 16.86 -24.89 -6.28
C GLY A 177 17.06 -24.89 -4.76
N GLN A 178 17.13 -23.72 -4.14
CA GLN A 178 17.31 -23.56 -2.69
C GLN A 178 16.05 -23.92 -1.90
N VAL A 179 14.90 -23.92 -2.55
CA VAL A 179 13.58 -24.31 -2.02
C VAL A 179 12.80 -25.05 -3.11
N GLN A 180 11.81 -25.85 -2.70
CA GLN A 180 10.97 -26.60 -3.62
C GLN A 180 9.68 -25.89 -3.98
N ALA A 181 9.27 -24.90 -3.17
CA ALA A 181 8.12 -24.04 -3.47
C ALA A 181 8.33 -22.63 -2.92
N GLY A 182 7.50 -21.69 -3.37
CA GLY A 182 7.53 -20.30 -2.90
C GLY A 182 6.16 -19.66 -2.93
N VAL A 183 5.88 -18.82 -1.93
CA VAL A 183 4.67 -18.02 -1.81
C VAL A 183 4.92 -16.64 -2.40
N MET A 184 4.30 -16.35 -3.52
CA MET A 184 4.55 -15.15 -4.31
C MET A 184 3.25 -14.45 -4.70
N SER A 185 3.35 -13.19 -5.08
CA SER A 185 2.27 -12.38 -5.64
C SER A 185 2.64 -11.86 -7.03
N PRO A 186 1.68 -11.46 -7.87
CA PRO A 186 1.98 -10.83 -9.16
C PRO A 186 2.82 -9.55 -9.01
N PRO A 187 3.75 -9.31 -9.94
CA PRO A 187 4.01 -10.02 -11.20
C PRO A 187 4.91 -11.26 -11.06
N THR A 188 5.47 -11.53 -9.88
CA THR A 188 6.46 -12.59 -9.66
C THR A 188 5.89 -13.98 -10.00
N THR A 189 4.60 -14.18 -9.72
CA THR A 189 3.88 -15.43 -10.09
C THR A 189 3.85 -15.67 -11.60
N SER A 190 3.59 -14.63 -12.40
CA SER A 190 3.58 -14.72 -13.86
C SER A 190 4.98 -15.01 -14.40
N ILE A 191 6.02 -14.45 -13.77
CA ILE A 191 7.41 -14.76 -14.12
C ILE A 191 7.72 -16.22 -13.79
N ALA A 192 7.37 -16.69 -12.59
CA ALA A 192 7.55 -18.07 -12.18
C ALA A 192 6.88 -19.07 -13.15
N ALA A 193 5.64 -18.79 -13.56
CA ALA A 193 4.92 -19.63 -14.52
C ALA A 193 5.63 -19.69 -15.88
N ARG A 194 6.12 -18.56 -16.43
CA ARG A 194 6.91 -18.54 -17.68
C ARG A 194 8.22 -19.30 -17.59
N MET A 195 8.78 -19.44 -16.38
CA MET A 195 10.00 -20.23 -16.12
C MET A 195 9.71 -21.71 -15.90
N GLY A 196 8.45 -22.16 -16.00
CA GLY A 196 8.06 -23.56 -15.87
C GLY A 196 7.78 -24.00 -14.44
N PHE A 197 7.75 -23.09 -13.46
CA PHE A 197 7.30 -23.41 -12.09
C PHE A 197 5.77 -23.54 -12.07
N ARG A 198 5.28 -24.63 -11.48
CA ARG A 198 3.83 -24.91 -11.44
C ARG A 198 3.17 -24.15 -10.31
N GLN A 199 2.02 -23.53 -10.58
CA GLN A 199 1.12 -23.13 -9.52
C GLN A 199 0.47 -24.37 -8.92
N ILE A 200 0.72 -24.65 -7.66
CA ILE A 200 0.17 -25.79 -6.93
C ILE A 200 -0.95 -25.41 -5.96
N PHE A 201 -1.08 -24.11 -5.65
CA PHE A 201 -2.18 -23.60 -4.85
C PHE A 201 -2.44 -22.12 -5.15
N ASP A 202 -3.70 -21.74 -5.19
CA ASP A 202 -4.15 -20.35 -5.34
C ASP A 202 -4.78 -19.85 -4.03
N ILE A 203 -4.01 -19.09 -3.25
CA ILE A 203 -4.49 -18.51 -2.00
C ILE A 203 -5.48 -17.37 -2.28
N ALA A 204 -5.32 -16.66 -3.41
CA ALA A 204 -6.19 -15.57 -3.79
C ALA A 204 -7.63 -16.04 -4.07
N SER A 205 -7.80 -17.28 -4.59
CA SER A 205 -9.11 -17.88 -4.86
C SER A 205 -9.94 -18.17 -3.59
N LEU A 206 -9.34 -18.11 -2.42
CA LEU A 206 -10.08 -18.24 -1.15
C LEU A 206 -10.96 -17.02 -0.84
N GLU A 207 -10.78 -15.92 -1.57
CA GLU A 207 -11.54 -14.66 -1.47
C GLU A 207 -11.71 -14.10 -0.04
N LEU A 208 -10.79 -14.43 0.84
CA LEU A 208 -10.83 -14.04 2.24
C LEU A 208 -10.64 -12.52 2.39
N PRO A 209 -11.46 -11.85 3.21
CA PRO A 209 -11.21 -10.47 3.60
C PRO A 209 -9.84 -10.34 4.24
N PHE A 210 -9.00 -9.46 3.71
CA PHE A 210 -7.63 -9.30 4.19
C PHE A 210 -7.07 -7.91 3.84
N PRO A 211 -6.51 -7.15 4.80
CA PRO A 211 -5.95 -5.84 4.53
C PRO A 211 -4.56 -5.97 3.85
N THR A 212 -4.53 -6.45 2.61
CA THR A 212 -3.29 -6.76 1.88
C THR A 212 -2.39 -5.55 1.74
N ILE A 213 -2.96 -4.40 1.35
CA ILE A 213 -2.23 -3.14 1.28
C ILE A 213 -3.01 -2.07 2.04
N SER A 214 -2.37 -1.46 3.02
CA SER A 214 -2.99 -0.44 3.88
C SER A 214 -2.09 0.79 3.99
N VAL A 215 -2.69 1.95 4.22
CA VAL A 215 -1.98 3.14 4.66
C VAL A 215 -1.87 3.06 6.18
N ALA A 216 -0.65 3.11 6.68
CA ALA A 216 -0.35 3.00 8.11
C ALA A 216 0.63 4.08 8.58
N SER A 217 0.57 4.40 9.86
CA SER A 217 1.49 5.32 10.52
C SER A 217 1.63 4.97 12.00
N THR A 218 2.51 5.67 12.72
CA THR A 218 2.54 5.58 14.18
C THR A 218 1.38 6.37 14.78
N ARG A 219 0.84 5.91 15.91
CA ARG A 219 -0.23 6.62 16.63
C ARG A 219 0.19 8.04 17.02
N ARG A 220 1.46 8.20 17.41
CA ARG A 220 2.04 9.50 17.72
C ARG A 220 1.98 10.45 16.53
N PHE A 221 2.47 10.04 15.35
CA PHE A 221 2.44 10.90 14.16
C PHE A 221 1.01 11.30 13.77
N VAL A 222 0.07 10.35 13.88
CA VAL A 222 -1.36 10.59 13.62
C VAL A 222 -1.94 11.67 14.55
N GLN A 223 -1.62 11.62 15.83
CA GLN A 223 -2.08 12.59 16.83
C GLN A 223 -1.47 13.98 16.60
N GLU A 224 -0.18 14.05 16.31
CA GLU A 224 0.55 15.29 16.08
C GLU A 224 0.24 15.93 14.70
N ASN A 225 -0.19 15.14 13.70
CA ASN A 225 -0.32 15.57 12.31
C ASN A 225 -1.65 15.14 11.64
N PRO A 226 -2.83 15.36 12.28
CA PRO A 226 -4.09 14.84 11.73
C PRO A 226 -4.44 15.42 10.35
N GLY A 227 -4.11 16.68 10.07
CA GLY A 227 -4.30 17.29 8.75
C GLY A 227 -3.44 16.65 7.65
N THR A 228 -2.21 16.26 7.99
CA THR A 228 -1.33 15.54 7.06
C THR A 228 -1.91 14.18 6.70
N ILE A 229 -2.38 13.42 7.71
CA ILE A 229 -3.01 12.11 7.49
C ILE A 229 -4.25 12.24 6.60
N MET A 230 -5.10 13.23 6.86
CA MET A 230 -6.27 13.52 6.02
C MET A 230 -5.86 13.74 4.55
N ASN A 231 -4.82 14.54 4.33
CA ASN A 231 -4.34 14.86 2.99
C ASN A 231 -3.67 13.64 2.30
N VAL A 232 -2.97 12.79 3.05
CA VAL A 232 -2.44 11.51 2.53
C VAL A 232 -3.58 10.61 2.05
N LEU A 233 -4.65 10.47 2.83
CA LEU A 233 -5.79 9.63 2.46
C LEU A 233 -6.57 10.21 1.26
N ARG A 234 -6.75 11.54 1.20
CA ARG A 234 -7.33 12.20 0.02
C ARG A 234 -6.51 11.93 -1.25
N ALA A 235 -5.20 12.13 -1.16
CA ALA A 235 -4.30 11.88 -2.28
C ALA A 235 -4.29 10.40 -2.71
N THR A 236 -4.34 9.48 -1.74
CA THR A 236 -4.39 8.03 -2.02
C THR A 236 -5.69 7.65 -2.72
N ALA A 237 -6.84 8.12 -2.22
CA ALA A 237 -8.14 7.84 -2.84
C ALA A 237 -8.25 8.42 -4.25
N GLU A 238 -7.77 9.65 -4.46
CA GLU A 238 -7.76 10.27 -5.80
C GLU A 238 -6.80 9.52 -6.75
N ALA A 239 -5.63 9.10 -6.28
CA ALA A 239 -4.71 8.31 -7.09
C ALA A 239 -5.30 6.96 -7.49
N ILE A 240 -6.06 6.30 -6.61
CA ILE A 240 -6.81 5.07 -6.93
C ILE A 240 -7.87 5.37 -7.98
N TYR A 241 -8.62 6.45 -7.83
CA TYR A 241 -9.63 6.87 -8.80
C TYR A 241 -9.00 7.09 -10.18
N VAL A 242 -7.94 7.89 -10.26
CA VAL A 242 -7.21 8.16 -11.51
C VAL A 242 -6.66 6.86 -12.10
N TYR A 243 -6.12 5.98 -11.28
CA TYR A 243 -5.64 4.67 -11.74
C TYR A 243 -6.74 3.84 -12.39
N LYS A 244 -7.92 3.79 -11.78
CA LYS A 244 -9.06 3.00 -12.28
C LYS A 244 -9.71 3.59 -13.55
N THR A 245 -9.66 4.89 -13.72
CA THR A 245 -10.40 5.60 -14.77
C THR A 245 -9.54 6.13 -15.92
N GLN A 246 -8.23 6.28 -15.72
CA GLN A 246 -7.29 6.88 -16.67
C GLN A 246 -6.03 6.02 -16.85
N PRO A 247 -6.17 4.78 -17.36
CA PRO A 247 -5.05 3.86 -17.53
C PRO A 247 -3.94 4.42 -18.40
N GLU A 248 -4.26 5.26 -19.39
CA GLU A 248 -3.28 5.86 -20.30
C GLU A 248 -2.32 6.83 -19.59
N LEU A 249 -2.75 7.45 -18.49
CA LEU A 249 -1.89 8.28 -17.65
C LEU A 249 -1.11 7.46 -16.62
N THR A 250 -1.70 6.40 -16.11
CA THR A 250 -1.20 5.70 -14.92
C THR A 250 -0.35 4.49 -15.23
N LEU A 251 -0.63 3.75 -16.31
CA LEU A 251 0.19 2.60 -16.71
C LEU A 251 1.66 2.96 -17.00
N PRO A 252 1.98 4.12 -17.64
CA PRO A 252 3.38 4.55 -17.77
C PRO A 252 4.08 4.77 -16.42
N VAL A 253 3.36 5.27 -15.40
CA VAL A 253 3.90 5.42 -14.05
C VAL A 253 4.18 4.05 -13.44
N VAL A 254 3.24 3.11 -13.53
CA VAL A 254 3.42 1.75 -13.02
C VAL A 254 4.60 1.07 -13.72
N ALA A 255 4.70 1.16 -15.06
CA ALA A 255 5.81 0.62 -15.84
C ALA A 255 7.17 1.14 -15.37
N LYS A 256 7.27 2.46 -15.12
CA LYS A 256 8.47 3.12 -14.60
C LYS A 256 8.94 2.50 -13.27
N TYR A 257 8.04 2.39 -12.29
CA TYR A 257 8.40 1.83 -10.97
C TYR A 257 8.70 0.32 -11.04
N MET A 258 7.98 -0.41 -11.87
CA MET A 258 8.18 -1.84 -12.07
C MET A 258 9.35 -2.18 -13.00
N ARG A 259 9.94 -1.16 -13.65
CA ARG A 259 11.07 -1.29 -14.60
C ARG A 259 10.75 -2.25 -15.75
N VAL A 260 9.54 -2.16 -16.28
CA VAL A 260 9.09 -2.90 -17.46
C VAL A 260 8.77 -1.94 -18.61
N PRO A 261 8.75 -2.39 -19.87
CA PRO A 261 8.29 -1.57 -20.99
C PRO A 261 6.86 -1.08 -20.76
N LYS A 262 6.57 0.17 -21.18
CA LYS A 262 5.22 0.77 -21.01
C LYS A 262 4.13 0.04 -21.80
N ASP A 263 4.51 -0.68 -22.83
CA ASP A 263 3.68 -1.47 -23.74
C ASP A 263 3.72 -2.97 -23.43
N ASP A 264 4.29 -3.38 -22.29
CA ASP A 264 4.28 -4.77 -21.83
C ASP A 264 2.83 -5.26 -21.70
N PRO A 265 2.40 -6.29 -22.43
CA PRO A 265 1.05 -6.84 -22.33
C PRO A 265 0.67 -7.28 -20.92
N ALA A 266 1.63 -7.80 -20.14
CA ALA A 266 1.41 -8.22 -18.77
C ALA A 266 1.04 -7.05 -17.84
N LEU A 267 1.48 -5.83 -18.16
CA LEU A 267 1.11 -4.63 -17.41
C LEU A 267 -0.39 -4.34 -17.52
N ARG A 268 -0.95 -4.43 -18.73
CA ARG A 268 -2.38 -4.20 -18.96
C ARG A 268 -3.24 -5.31 -18.38
N GLU A 269 -2.84 -6.56 -18.56
CA GLU A 269 -3.50 -7.72 -17.95
C GLU A 269 -3.56 -7.61 -16.42
N ALA A 270 -2.45 -7.24 -15.81
CA ALA A 270 -2.39 -7.04 -14.37
C ALA A 270 -3.22 -5.83 -13.89
N TYR A 271 -3.30 -4.77 -14.66
CA TYR A 271 -4.20 -3.64 -14.40
C TYR A 271 -5.66 -4.11 -14.38
N GLU A 272 -6.10 -4.86 -15.39
CA GLU A 272 -7.46 -5.38 -15.47
C GLU A 272 -7.79 -6.32 -14.31
N THR A 273 -6.82 -7.14 -13.90
CA THR A 273 -7.00 -8.14 -12.84
C THR A 273 -6.94 -7.53 -11.43
N TYR A 274 -5.98 -6.63 -11.17
CA TYR A 274 -5.69 -6.14 -9.82
C TYR A 274 -5.94 -4.65 -9.66
N GLY A 275 -5.62 -3.82 -10.67
CA GLY A 275 -5.74 -2.38 -10.57
C GLY A 275 -7.18 -1.93 -10.35
N LYS A 276 -8.14 -2.55 -11.03
CA LYS A 276 -9.57 -2.27 -10.88
C LYS A 276 -10.15 -2.72 -9.54
N GLN A 277 -9.47 -3.64 -8.84
CA GLN A 277 -9.91 -4.15 -7.53
C GLN A 277 -9.46 -3.28 -6.35
N LEU A 278 -8.65 -2.23 -6.57
CA LEU A 278 -8.27 -1.32 -5.51
C LEU A 278 -9.49 -0.64 -4.89
N ASP A 279 -9.52 -0.57 -3.56
CA ASP A 279 -10.64 0.07 -2.84
C ASP A 279 -10.43 1.58 -2.77
N GLN A 280 -11.25 2.32 -3.50
CA GLN A 280 -11.21 3.78 -3.52
C GLN A 280 -11.69 4.40 -2.21
N ASN A 281 -12.59 3.72 -1.48
CA ASN A 281 -13.14 4.22 -0.22
C ASN A 281 -12.19 4.03 0.95
N LEU A 282 -11.11 3.29 0.75
CA LEU A 282 -10.05 3.06 1.74
C LEU A 282 -10.53 2.45 3.07
N ARG A 283 -11.75 1.89 3.14
CA ARG A 283 -12.31 1.44 4.40
C ARG A 283 -11.67 0.12 4.85
N PRO A 284 -10.99 0.07 6.02
CA PRO A 284 -10.43 -1.17 6.55
C PRO A 284 -11.53 -2.18 6.90
N SER A 285 -11.33 -3.45 6.52
CA SER A 285 -12.20 -4.55 6.94
C SER A 285 -11.84 -5.01 8.35
N LEU A 286 -12.72 -4.79 9.32
CA LEU A 286 -12.56 -5.32 10.67
C LEU A 286 -12.60 -6.87 10.68
N GLU A 287 -13.35 -7.48 9.78
CA GLU A 287 -13.36 -8.93 9.59
C GLU A 287 -11.99 -9.46 9.15
N GLY A 288 -11.36 -8.79 8.18
CA GLY A 288 -10.01 -9.16 7.73
C GLY A 288 -8.95 -8.99 8.82
N ILE A 289 -9.10 -7.98 9.69
CA ILE A 289 -8.22 -7.80 10.85
C ILE A 289 -8.48 -8.90 11.87
N LYS A 290 -9.74 -9.20 12.17
CA LYS A 290 -10.11 -10.32 13.07
C LYS A 290 -9.51 -11.64 12.57
N PHE A 291 -9.58 -11.90 11.27
CA PHE A 291 -9.00 -13.10 10.69
C PHE A 291 -7.49 -13.21 10.96
N ILE A 292 -6.74 -12.09 10.86
CA ILE A 292 -5.31 -12.06 11.22
C ILE A 292 -5.12 -12.33 12.72
N LEU A 293 -5.92 -11.70 13.58
CA LEU A 293 -5.79 -11.85 15.03
C LEU A 293 -6.10 -13.28 15.50
N ASP A 294 -7.16 -13.89 14.96
CA ASP A 294 -7.51 -15.28 15.27
C ASP A 294 -6.36 -16.20 14.85
N PHE A 295 -5.80 -15.99 13.66
CA PHE A 295 -4.68 -16.77 13.16
C PHE A 295 -3.41 -16.60 14.03
N LEU A 296 -3.10 -15.38 14.50
CA LEU A 296 -1.98 -15.12 15.40
C LEU A 296 -2.19 -15.81 16.77
N ALA A 297 -3.43 -15.81 17.27
CA ALA A 297 -3.78 -16.51 18.52
C ALA A 297 -3.59 -18.03 18.40
N ASP A 298 -3.98 -18.63 17.28
CA ASP A 298 -3.76 -20.06 17.00
C ASP A 298 -2.28 -20.43 16.96
N GLN A 299 -1.41 -19.50 16.57
CA GLN A 299 0.05 -19.65 16.64
C GLN A 299 0.64 -19.47 18.06
N ARG A 300 -0.21 -19.34 19.07
CA ARG A 300 0.15 -19.13 20.50
C ARG A 300 0.97 -17.85 20.72
N LEU A 301 0.84 -16.86 19.86
CA LEU A 301 1.46 -15.57 20.08
C LEU A 301 0.67 -14.78 21.12
N THR A 302 1.38 -14.16 22.07
CA THR A 302 0.74 -13.26 23.03
C THR A 302 0.27 -12.01 22.30
N ILE A 303 -1.03 -11.73 22.34
CA ILE A 303 -1.64 -10.55 21.76
C ILE A 303 -2.28 -9.70 22.85
N LYS A 304 -2.04 -8.37 22.82
CA LYS A 304 -2.51 -7.44 23.85
C LYS A 304 -4.03 -7.26 23.83
N THR A 305 -4.64 -7.28 22.64
CA THR A 305 -6.08 -7.14 22.46
C THR A 305 -6.53 -7.98 21.28
N LYS A 306 -7.76 -8.50 21.34
CA LYS A 306 -8.43 -9.23 20.25
C LYS A 306 -9.49 -8.39 19.55
N ASN A 307 -9.71 -7.14 19.99
CA ASN A 307 -10.68 -6.26 19.36
C ASN A 307 -10.11 -5.66 18.06
N PRO A 308 -10.62 -6.00 16.86
CA PRO A 308 -10.10 -5.50 15.58
C PRO A 308 -10.11 -3.97 15.48
N ALA A 309 -11.02 -3.29 16.17
CA ALA A 309 -11.12 -1.84 16.15
C ALA A 309 -9.88 -1.14 16.73
N ASP A 310 -9.12 -1.82 17.61
CA ASP A 310 -7.92 -1.26 18.22
C ASP A 310 -6.75 -1.14 17.23
N PHE A 311 -6.85 -1.77 16.06
CA PHE A 311 -5.81 -1.80 15.03
C PHE A 311 -6.02 -0.78 13.91
N VAL A 312 -7.14 -0.06 13.93
CA VAL A 312 -7.52 0.92 12.91
C VAL A 312 -7.87 2.27 13.54
N ASP A 313 -7.65 3.34 12.78
CA ASP A 313 -8.20 4.66 13.10
C ASP A 313 -9.15 5.09 11.99
N LEU A 314 -10.42 4.79 12.17
CA LEU A 314 -11.47 5.05 11.17
C LEU A 314 -11.92 6.51 11.10
N ARG A 315 -11.49 7.38 12.04
CA ARG A 315 -11.93 8.79 12.12
C ARG A 315 -11.74 9.53 10.80
N PHE A 316 -10.62 9.30 10.13
CA PHE A 316 -10.27 10.00 8.89
C PHE A 316 -11.10 9.52 7.71
N VAL A 317 -11.23 8.21 7.53
CA VAL A 317 -12.03 7.64 6.43
C VAL A 317 -13.51 7.98 6.62
N SER A 318 -14.04 7.86 7.85
CA SER A 318 -15.42 8.25 8.16
C SER A 318 -15.67 9.73 7.87
N LYS A 319 -14.73 10.63 8.21
CA LYS A 319 -14.85 12.04 7.87
C LYS A 319 -14.85 12.29 6.36
N LEU A 320 -14.04 11.59 5.59
CA LEU A 320 -14.05 11.67 4.11
C LEU A 320 -15.38 11.19 3.52
N GLU A 321 -15.98 10.15 4.10
CA GLU A 321 -17.31 9.65 3.72
C GLU A 321 -18.40 10.70 4.02
N GLU A 322 -18.41 11.25 5.24
CA GLU A 322 -19.34 12.31 5.68
C GLU A 322 -19.25 13.57 4.83
N GLU A 323 -18.02 14.00 4.47
CA GLU A 323 -17.77 15.12 3.56
C GLU A 323 -18.19 14.80 2.11
N GLY A 324 -18.59 13.57 1.78
CA GLY A 324 -18.91 13.12 0.42
C GLY A 324 -17.71 13.12 -0.52
N PHE A 325 -16.49 13.03 0.02
CA PHE A 325 -15.26 13.13 -0.77
C PHE A 325 -15.18 12.06 -1.87
N PHE A 326 -15.42 10.81 -1.53
CA PHE A 326 -15.36 9.69 -2.49
C PHE A 326 -16.41 9.82 -3.61
N LYS A 327 -17.60 10.34 -3.29
CA LYS A 327 -18.65 10.59 -4.30
C LYS A 327 -18.26 11.70 -5.28
N ARG A 328 -17.52 12.72 -4.82
CA ARG A 328 -17.03 13.80 -5.71
C ARG A 328 -15.90 13.36 -6.64
N LEU A 329 -15.17 12.31 -6.31
CA LEU A 329 -14.17 11.72 -7.20
C LEU A 329 -14.83 10.96 -8.35
N ALA A 330 -15.99 10.32 -8.12
CA ALA A 330 -16.71 9.62 -9.16
C ALA A 330 -17.27 10.60 -10.22
N PRO A 331 -17.22 10.30 -11.52
CA PRO A 331 -17.86 11.15 -12.53
C PRO A 331 -19.37 11.19 -12.30
N LYS A 332 -19.95 12.37 -12.57
CA LYS A 332 -21.41 12.54 -12.60
C LYS A 332 -21.99 11.81 -13.82
#